data_a6911a819e1a1cc66c88f5983f7ddba2
#
_entry.id   a6911a819e1a1cc66c88f5983f7ddba2
#
_cell.length_a   1.000
_cell.length_b   1.000
_cell.length_c   1.000
_cell.angle_alpha   90.00
_cell.angle_beta   90.00
_cell.angle_gamma   90.00
#
_symmetry.space_group_name_H-M   'P 1'
#
loop_
_entity.id
_entity.type
_entity.pdbx_description
1 polymer ?
#
loop_
_entity_poly.entity_id
_entity_poly.type
_entity_poly.pdbx_seq_one_letter_code
_entity_poly.pdbx_strand_id
1 'polypeptide(L)'
;TYHKEDFIAATMSTELTNTSKLREFVEELKRLNIEIIRPSINKSYAEFKAINGKIFYGLGAIKNVGFEAVSNIVKEREKNGEFKTFLNFINRVDTKDVNKLQLEGFVKAGVFDEFDKDRNKILNSIPKIIQQIKNINDDKDSHQTNLFENQENNKKDFDFLPHKPWSQKELLSEEFKSLGFYLSDHPLNEYEEIFNQLKINSYNKFYSSDENEGLVAGTIMSIIEKKSAKGTPYGIVKFSNKKGEFELFLFAEI
;
A
#
# COMPACT_ATOMS: atom_id res chain seq x y z
N THR A 1 5.71 -15.76 -24.46
CA THR A 1 5.94 -14.31 -24.70
C THR A 1 7.25 -13.92 -24.06
N TYR A 2 8.15 -13.24 -24.80
CA TYR A 2 9.52 -12.93 -24.39
C TYR A 2 9.61 -11.84 -23.30
N HIS A 3 8.53 -11.10 -23.00
CA HIS A 3 8.50 -9.96 -22.08
C HIS A 3 7.21 -9.97 -21.26
N LYS A 4 7.05 -10.99 -20.40
CA LYS A 4 5.83 -11.15 -19.59
C LYS A 4 5.69 -10.02 -18.57
N GLU A 5 6.79 -9.64 -17.94
CA GLU A 5 6.87 -8.61 -16.92
C GLU A 5 6.46 -7.24 -17.47
N ASP A 6 6.96 -6.89 -18.66
CA ASP A 6 6.63 -5.63 -19.31
C ASP A 6 5.15 -5.57 -19.70
N PHE A 7 4.60 -6.66 -20.23
CA PHE A 7 3.19 -6.75 -20.56
C PHE A 7 2.30 -6.60 -19.32
N ILE A 8 2.63 -7.31 -18.23
CA ILE A 8 1.84 -7.25 -17.00
C ILE A 8 1.96 -5.85 -16.38
N ALA A 9 3.17 -5.27 -16.30
CA ALA A 9 3.36 -3.92 -15.76
C ALA A 9 2.58 -2.87 -16.56
N ALA A 10 2.61 -2.93 -17.89
CA ALA A 10 1.83 -2.05 -18.76
C ALA A 10 0.32 -2.21 -18.52
N THR A 11 -0.17 -3.45 -18.41
CA THR A 11 -1.59 -3.71 -18.13
C THR A 11 -1.99 -3.22 -16.74
N MET A 12 -1.17 -3.46 -15.70
CA MET A 12 -1.41 -2.91 -14.35
C MET A 12 -1.48 -1.38 -14.37
N SER A 13 -0.68 -0.74 -15.21
CA SER A 13 -0.66 0.73 -15.34
C SER A 13 -1.93 1.29 -15.97
N THR A 14 -2.66 0.52 -16.77
CA THR A 14 -3.99 0.93 -17.27
C THR A 14 -5.10 0.79 -16.23
N GLU A 15 -4.84 0.06 -15.14
CA GLU A 15 -5.82 -0.30 -14.11
C GLU A 15 -5.49 0.33 -12.74
N LEU A 16 -4.74 1.44 -12.68
CA LEU A 16 -4.23 2.05 -11.44
C LEU A 16 -5.31 2.27 -10.36
N THR A 17 -6.54 2.58 -10.75
CA THR A 17 -7.65 2.82 -9.81
C THR A 17 -8.48 1.58 -9.50
N ASN A 18 -8.24 0.48 -10.20
CA ASN A 18 -9.00 -0.76 -10.06
C ASN A 18 -8.29 -1.75 -9.13
N THR A 19 -8.47 -1.57 -7.82
CA THR A 19 -7.80 -2.39 -6.80
C THR A 19 -8.07 -3.89 -6.93
N SER A 20 -9.26 -4.29 -7.41
CA SER A 20 -9.59 -5.70 -7.62
C SER A 20 -8.74 -6.32 -8.74
N LYS A 21 -8.59 -5.60 -9.85
CA LYS A 21 -7.72 -6.03 -10.96
C LYS A 21 -6.25 -6.04 -10.57
N LEU A 22 -5.78 -5.00 -9.86
CA LEU A 22 -4.40 -4.95 -9.40
C LEU A 22 -4.06 -6.13 -8.50
N ARG A 23 -4.98 -6.53 -7.61
CA ARG A 23 -4.81 -7.70 -6.78
C ARG A 23 -4.72 -8.99 -7.62
N GLU A 24 -5.62 -9.19 -8.60
CA GLU A 24 -5.57 -10.34 -9.51
C GLU A 24 -4.20 -10.44 -10.19
N PHE A 25 -3.65 -9.32 -10.65
CA PHE A 25 -2.31 -9.28 -11.24
C PHE A 25 -1.21 -9.60 -10.23
N VAL A 26 -1.29 -9.11 -8.99
CA VAL A 26 -0.31 -9.46 -7.94
C VAL A 26 -0.33 -10.95 -7.63
N GLU A 27 -1.50 -11.58 -7.61
CA GLU A 27 -1.62 -13.04 -7.45
C GLU A 27 -1.06 -13.80 -8.66
N GLU A 28 -1.28 -13.29 -9.87
CA GLU A 28 -0.69 -13.85 -11.09
C GLU A 28 0.83 -13.74 -11.09
N LEU A 29 1.39 -12.61 -10.65
CA LEU A 29 2.83 -12.43 -10.50
C LEU A 29 3.43 -13.47 -9.54
N LYS A 30 2.76 -13.73 -8.41
CA LYS A 30 3.17 -14.79 -7.46
C LYS A 30 3.18 -16.17 -8.12
N ARG A 31 2.16 -16.50 -8.94
CA ARG A 31 2.10 -17.78 -9.69
C ARG A 31 3.21 -17.91 -10.74
N LEU A 32 3.57 -16.80 -11.35
CA LEU A 32 4.64 -16.73 -12.35
C LEU A 32 6.05 -16.65 -11.75
N ASN A 33 6.17 -16.55 -10.41
CA ASN A 33 7.41 -16.28 -9.68
C ASN A 33 8.09 -14.97 -10.13
N ILE A 34 7.29 -13.96 -10.48
CA ILE A 34 7.77 -12.60 -10.79
C ILE A 34 7.68 -11.78 -9.52
N GLU A 35 8.82 -11.23 -9.09
CA GLU A 35 8.89 -10.41 -7.89
C GLU A 35 8.24 -9.05 -8.13
N ILE A 36 7.33 -8.66 -7.22
CA ILE A 36 6.84 -7.30 -7.13
C ILE A 36 7.58 -6.54 -6.03
N ILE A 37 8.23 -5.44 -6.40
CA ILE A 37 8.92 -4.54 -5.47
C ILE A 37 7.88 -3.64 -4.82
N ARG A 38 7.86 -3.63 -3.49
CA ARG A 38 6.92 -2.83 -2.69
C ARG A 38 7.05 -1.34 -3.00
N PRO A 39 6.00 -0.54 -2.70
CA PRO A 39 6.06 0.90 -2.85
C PRO A 39 7.30 1.50 -2.16
N SER A 40 8.05 2.33 -2.86
CA SER A 40 9.23 3.01 -2.33
C SER A 40 9.37 4.36 -3.02
N ILE A 41 9.68 5.40 -2.23
CA ILE A 41 9.87 6.76 -2.77
C ILE A 41 11.05 6.83 -3.73
N ASN A 42 12.07 5.99 -3.52
CA ASN A 42 13.28 5.97 -4.33
C ASN A 42 13.24 4.96 -5.49
N LYS A 43 12.41 3.92 -5.43
CA LYS A 43 12.43 2.84 -6.43
C LYS A 43 11.20 2.84 -7.33
N SER A 44 10.06 3.30 -6.82
CA SER A 44 8.79 3.27 -7.55
C SER A 44 8.66 4.45 -8.52
N TYR A 45 7.71 4.33 -9.45
CA TYR A 45 7.31 5.34 -10.42
C TYR A 45 5.82 5.65 -10.24
N ALA A 46 5.30 6.58 -11.03
CA ALA A 46 3.85 6.84 -11.03
C ALA A 46 3.06 5.63 -11.54
N GLU A 47 3.60 4.94 -12.55
CA GLU A 47 3.07 3.70 -13.13
C GLU A 47 3.83 2.48 -12.60
N PHE A 48 3.27 1.29 -12.81
CA PHE A 48 4.02 0.04 -12.64
C PHE A 48 5.11 -0.06 -13.71
N LYS A 49 6.29 -0.50 -13.33
CA LYS A 49 7.41 -0.59 -14.27
C LYS A 49 8.16 -1.90 -14.12
N ALA A 50 8.38 -2.58 -15.23
CA ALA A 50 9.23 -3.76 -15.25
C ALA A 50 10.70 -3.36 -15.44
N ILE A 51 11.58 -3.83 -14.55
CA ILE A 51 13.02 -3.58 -14.62
C ILE A 51 13.73 -4.85 -14.15
N ASN A 52 14.61 -5.38 -14.97
CA ASN A 52 15.42 -6.56 -14.65
C ASN A 52 14.59 -7.76 -14.17
N GLY A 53 13.45 -8.04 -14.82
CA GLY A 53 12.58 -9.18 -14.50
C GLY A 53 11.73 -9.01 -13.24
N LYS A 54 11.71 -7.81 -12.63
CA LYS A 54 10.89 -7.46 -11.47
C LYS A 54 9.92 -6.35 -11.81
N ILE A 55 8.78 -6.30 -11.15
CA ILE A 55 7.81 -5.22 -11.31
C ILE A 55 7.86 -4.29 -10.12
N PHE A 56 8.12 -3.01 -10.36
CA PHE A 56 8.09 -1.96 -9.36
C PHE A 56 6.68 -1.43 -9.21
N TYR A 57 6.19 -1.36 -7.97
CA TYR A 57 4.83 -0.90 -7.67
C TYR A 57 4.63 0.55 -8.12
N GLY A 58 3.54 0.82 -8.85
CA GLY A 58 3.16 2.15 -9.28
C GLY A 58 2.54 2.97 -8.14
N LEU A 59 3.18 4.07 -7.73
CA LEU A 59 2.67 4.89 -6.63
C LEU A 59 1.33 5.55 -6.94
N GLY A 60 1.00 5.76 -8.22
CA GLY A 60 -0.30 6.25 -8.65
C GLY A 60 -1.46 5.28 -8.40
N ALA A 61 -1.17 4.02 -8.08
CA ALA A 61 -2.18 3.03 -7.69
C ALA A 61 -2.54 3.09 -6.18
N ILE A 62 -1.82 3.88 -5.39
CA ILE A 62 -2.12 4.09 -3.98
C ILE A 62 -3.34 5.01 -3.86
N LYS A 63 -4.31 4.63 -3.04
CA LYS A 63 -5.53 5.43 -2.84
C LYS A 63 -5.18 6.83 -2.34
N ASN A 64 -5.90 7.83 -2.84
CA ASN A 64 -5.73 9.25 -2.53
C ASN A 64 -4.39 9.86 -3.00
N VAL A 65 -3.64 9.15 -3.84
CA VAL A 65 -2.40 9.64 -4.43
C VAL A 65 -2.63 10.03 -5.88
N GLY A 66 -2.34 11.29 -6.21
CA GLY A 66 -2.48 11.82 -7.56
C GLY A 66 -1.33 11.39 -8.46
N PHE A 67 -1.64 10.93 -9.66
CA PHE A 67 -0.64 10.49 -10.65
C PHE A 67 0.36 11.61 -11.01
N GLU A 68 -0.13 12.84 -11.23
CA GLU A 68 0.71 13.98 -11.58
C GLU A 68 1.68 14.36 -10.46
N ALA A 69 1.18 14.37 -9.23
CA ALA A 69 1.99 14.64 -8.05
C ALA A 69 3.15 13.64 -7.91
N VAL A 70 2.87 12.34 -8.09
CA VAL A 70 3.93 11.32 -8.09
C VAL A 70 4.90 11.54 -9.23
N SER A 71 4.40 11.87 -10.44
CA SER A 71 5.25 12.12 -11.59
C SER A 71 6.24 13.27 -11.34
N ASN A 72 5.81 14.31 -10.63
CA ASN A 72 6.68 15.43 -10.26
C ASN A 72 7.73 15.01 -9.21
N ILE A 73 7.35 14.23 -8.20
CA ILE A 73 8.28 13.66 -7.21
C ILE A 73 9.33 12.76 -7.89
N VAL A 74 8.91 11.93 -8.84
CA VAL A 74 9.82 11.08 -9.62
C VAL A 74 10.79 11.90 -10.45
N LYS A 75 10.31 12.94 -11.15
CA LYS A 75 11.17 13.87 -11.92
C LYS A 75 12.18 14.58 -11.03
N GLU A 76 11.74 15.02 -9.82
CA GLU A 76 12.62 15.62 -8.83
C GLU A 76 13.75 14.66 -8.43
N ARG A 77 13.40 13.40 -8.14
CA ARG A 77 14.34 12.34 -7.82
C ARG A 77 15.31 12.06 -8.97
N GLU A 78 14.81 11.97 -10.21
CA GLU A 78 15.65 11.70 -11.38
C GLU A 78 16.64 12.84 -11.67
N LYS A 79 16.21 14.08 -11.42
CA LYS A 79 17.06 15.28 -11.64
C LYS A 79 18.12 15.45 -10.56
N ASN A 80 17.77 15.27 -9.29
CA ASN A 80 18.59 15.65 -8.13
C ASN A 80 19.05 14.43 -7.30
N GLY A 81 18.84 13.21 -7.80
CA GLY A 81 19.23 11.96 -7.15
C GLY A 81 18.23 11.49 -6.09
N GLU A 82 18.46 10.29 -5.58
CA GLU A 82 17.60 9.65 -4.55
C GLU A 82 17.47 10.52 -3.30
N PHE A 83 16.33 10.41 -2.64
CA PHE A 83 16.12 11.00 -1.32
C PHE A 83 16.92 10.20 -0.28
N LYS A 84 17.82 10.86 0.42
CA LYS A 84 18.74 10.22 1.38
C LYS A 84 18.08 9.96 2.74
N THR A 85 17.18 10.86 3.16
CA THR A 85 16.46 10.82 4.43
C THR A 85 15.04 11.34 4.23
N PHE A 86 14.17 11.11 5.21
CA PHE A 86 12.84 11.70 5.20
C PHE A 86 12.87 13.24 5.20
N LEU A 87 13.80 13.84 5.94
CA LEU A 87 14.00 15.29 5.94
C LEU A 87 14.46 15.80 4.56
N ASN A 88 15.36 15.07 3.88
CA ASN A 88 15.76 15.41 2.52
C ASN A 88 14.59 15.37 1.53
N PHE A 89 13.66 14.41 1.68
CA PHE A 89 12.41 14.38 0.91
C PHE A 89 11.58 15.64 1.17
N ILE A 90 11.31 15.97 2.44
CA ILE A 90 10.51 17.15 2.83
C ILE A 90 11.07 18.45 2.23
N ASN A 91 12.39 18.62 2.24
CA ASN A 91 13.07 19.83 1.77
C ASN A 91 13.02 19.99 0.23
N ARG A 92 12.72 18.93 -0.50
CA ARG A 92 12.77 18.90 -1.96
C ARG A 92 11.39 18.88 -2.64
N VAL A 93 10.34 18.51 -1.91
CA VAL A 93 8.99 18.42 -2.47
C VAL A 93 8.20 19.72 -2.34
N ASP A 94 7.23 19.91 -3.24
CA ASP A 94 6.33 21.05 -3.23
C ASP A 94 4.98 20.72 -2.55
N THR A 95 4.35 21.70 -1.91
CA THR A 95 2.99 21.55 -1.35
C THR A 95 1.92 21.23 -2.39
N LYS A 96 2.16 21.52 -3.67
CA LYS A 96 1.29 21.16 -4.79
C LYS A 96 1.28 19.64 -5.01
N ASP A 97 2.42 18.99 -4.77
CA ASP A 97 2.62 17.58 -5.01
C ASP A 97 2.44 16.72 -3.77
N VAL A 98 2.41 17.35 -2.57
CA VAL A 98 2.34 16.62 -1.29
C VAL A 98 1.33 17.28 -0.37
N ASN A 99 0.13 16.71 -0.30
CA ASN A 99 -0.91 17.09 0.66
C ASN A 99 -1.10 16.03 1.74
N LYS A 100 -1.96 16.32 2.73
CA LYS A 100 -2.24 15.43 3.85
C LYS A 100 -2.68 14.02 3.40
N LEU A 101 -3.64 13.93 2.47
CA LEU A 101 -4.20 12.64 2.02
C LEU A 101 -3.17 11.82 1.24
N GLN A 102 -2.33 12.47 0.45
CA GLN A 102 -1.24 11.82 -0.28
C GLN A 102 -0.19 11.26 0.67
N LEU A 103 0.24 12.07 1.67
CA LEU A 103 1.19 11.60 2.69
C LEU A 103 0.63 10.42 3.50
N GLU A 104 -0.63 10.49 3.91
CA GLU A 104 -1.30 9.37 4.58
C GLU A 104 -1.29 8.11 3.70
N GLY A 105 -1.61 8.23 2.41
CA GLY A 105 -1.55 7.14 1.45
C GLY A 105 -0.15 6.55 1.33
N PHE A 106 0.86 7.38 1.15
CA PHE A 106 2.26 6.95 1.06
C PHE A 106 2.73 6.23 2.33
N VAL A 107 2.48 6.81 3.50
CA VAL A 107 2.89 6.23 4.78
C VAL A 107 2.23 4.87 5.00
N LYS A 108 0.92 4.76 4.80
CA LYS A 108 0.16 3.52 4.98
C LYS A 108 0.63 2.43 4.02
N ALA A 109 0.97 2.79 2.78
CA ALA A 109 1.51 1.88 1.77
C ALA A 109 2.99 1.50 1.99
N GLY A 110 3.69 2.13 2.94
CA GLY A 110 5.10 1.85 3.24
C GLY A 110 6.11 2.49 2.29
N VAL A 111 5.72 3.56 1.61
CA VAL A 111 6.57 4.26 0.63
C VAL A 111 7.87 4.78 1.24
N PHE A 112 7.88 5.04 2.55
CA PHE A 112 9.03 5.57 3.31
C PHE A 112 9.73 4.52 4.19
N ASP A 113 9.39 3.23 4.08
CA ASP A 113 9.95 2.15 4.90
C ASP A 113 11.48 1.99 4.81
N GLU A 114 12.09 2.53 3.76
CA GLU A 114 13.56 2.56 3.62
C GLU A 114 14.22 3.60 4.54
N PHE A 115 13.48 4.64 4.96
CA PHE A 115 13.96 5.63 5.91
C PHE A 115 13.60 5.24 7.35
N ASP A 116 12.36 4.80 7.56
CA ASP A 116 11.87 4.36 8.87
C ASP A 116 10.71 3.37 8.69
N LYS A 117 10.82 2.22 9.34
CA LYS A 117 9.77 1.18 9.31
C LYS A 117 8.59 1.48 10.22
N ASP A 118 8.75 2.42 11.15
CA ASP A 118 7.66 2.86 12.02
C ASP A 118 6.77 3.87 11.30
N ARG A 119 5.85 3.35 10.53
CA ARG A 119 4.92 4.14 9.73
C ARG A 119 4.05 5.06 10.59
N ASN A 120 3.68 4.66 11.82
CA ASN A 120 2.85 5.48 12.70
C ASN A 120 3.58 6.73 13.20
N LYS A 121 4.89 6.67 13.34
CA LYS A 121 5.76 7.80 13.64
C LYS A 121 5.59 8.93 12.62
N ILE A 122 5.64 8.58 11.33
CA ILE A 122 5.48 9.54 10.23
C ILE A 122 4.02 10.00 10.17
N LEU A 123 3.04 9.08 10.26
CA LEU A 123 1.61 9.38 10.16
C LEU A 123 1.17 10.42 11.19
N ASN A 124 1.54 10.24 12.46
CA ASN A 124 1.20 11.18 13.53
C ASN A 124 1.83 12.57 13.33
N SER A 125 2.94 12.62 12.61
CA SER A 125 3.68 13.86 12.37
C SER A 125 3.23 14.60 11.10
N ILE A 126 2.29 14.08 10.31
CA ILE A 126 1.85 14.67 9.05
C ILE A 126 1.46 16.16 9.17
N PRO A 127 0.72 16.63 10.19
CA PRO A 127 0.43 18.05 10.31
C PRO A 127 1.69 18.92 10.43
N LYS A 128 2.69 18.48 11.19
CA LYS A 128 3.97 19.16 11.34
C LYS A 128 4.79 19.12 10.04
N ILE A 129 4.74 17.99 9.34
CA ILE A 129 5.41 17.81 8.04
C ILE A 129 4.86 18.79 7.00
N ILE A 130 3.53 18.86 6.86
CA ILE A 130 2.86 19.79 5.92
C ILE A 130 3.23 21.24 6.24
N GLN A 131 3.20 21.62 7.52
CA GLN A 131 3.59 22.97 7.93
C GLN A 131 5.04 23.28 7.56
N GLN A 132 5.95 22.33 7.74
CA GLN A 132 7.36 22.52 7.39
C GLN A 132 7.57 22.64 5.88
N ILE A 133 6.93 21.78 5.06
CA ILE A 133 6.98 21.90 3.59
C ILE A 133 6.48 23.27 3.14
N LYS A 134 5.37 23.75 3.74
CA LYS A 134 4.83 25.07 3.43
C LYS A 134 5.82 26.18 3.74
N ASN A 135 6.39 26.18 4.94
CA ASN A 135 7.39 27.19 5.34
C ASN A 135 8.58 27.22 4.38
N ILE A 136 9.10 26.04 3.99
CA ILE A 136 10.23 25.95 3.05
C ILE A 136 9.86 26.53 1.67
N ASN A 137 8.64 26.29 1.20
CA ASN A 137 8.21 26.80 -0.10
C ASN A 137 7.96 28.32 -0.06
N ASP A 138 7.33 28.83 1.00
CA ASP A 138 7.14 30.27 1.21
C ASP A 138 8.49 31.01 1.27
N ASP A 139 9.51 30.42 1.91
CA ASP A 139 10.88 30.97 1.97
C ASP A 139 11.54 31.01 0.59
N LYS A 140 11.39 29.97 -0.23
CA LYS A 140 11.91 29.93 -1.61
C LYS A 140 11.27 30.99 -2.50
N ASP A 141 9.97 31.23 -2.37
CA ASP A 141 9.24 32.22 -3.16
C ASP A 141 9.57 33.67 -2.74
N SER A 142 9.91 33.89 -1.48
CA SER A 142 10.26 35.24 -0.95
C SER A 142 11.65 35.73 -1.29
N HIS A 143 12.50 34.92 -1.95
CA HIS A 143 13.91 35.23 -2.25
C HIS A 143 14.73 35.67 -1.01
N GLN A 144 14.25 35.44 0.20
CA GLN A 144 15.00 35.64 1.42
C GLN A 144 15.92 34.45 1.65
N THR A 145 17.20 34.63 1.39
CA THR A 145 18.25 33.69 1.79
C THR A 145 18.22 33.59 3.32
N ASN A 146 17.67 32.50 3.84
CA ASN A 146 17.66 32.26 5.29
C ASN A 146 19.12 32.13 5.76
N LEU A 147 19.59 33.13 6.53
CA LEU A 147 20.88 33.09 7.24
C LEU A 147 21.03 31.87 8.17
N PHE A 148 19.95 31.07 8.34
CA PHE A 148 19.90 29.87 9.17
C PHE A 148 20.08 28.55 8.40
N GLU A 149 20.25 28.57 7.07
CA GLU A 149 20.50 27.35 6.26
C GLU A 149 21.68 26.50 6.79
N ASN A 150 22.65 27.15 7.45
CA ASN A 150 23.82 26.47 8.01
C ASN A 150 23.57 25.82 9.39
N GLN A 151 22.48 26.12 10.10
CA GLN A 151 22.18 25.49 11.40
C GLN A 151 21.23 24.30 11.31
N GLU A 152 20.35 24.23 10.29
CA GLU A 152 19.45 23.08 10.09
C GLU A 152 20.16 21.89 9.42
N ASN A 153 21.24 22.13 8.68
CA ASN A 153 22.05 21.05 8.09
C ASN A 153 22.75 20.13 9.12
N ASN A 154 22.74 20.48 10.40
CA ASN A 154 23.24 19.62 11.49
C ASN A 154 22.19 18.74 12.15
N LYS A 155 20.87 18.89 11.87
CA LYS A 155 19.86 17.93 12.29
C LYS A 155 19.80 16.79 11.30
N LYS A 156 20.35 15.65 11.68
CA LYS A 156 20.39 14.44 10.83
C LYS A 156 18.98 13.87 10.52
N ASP A 157 17.97 14.16 11.34
CA ASP A 157 16.64 13.58 11.23
C ASP A 157 15.54 14.61 11.49
N PHE A 158 14.33 14.34 10.93
CA PHE A 158 13.12 15.10 11.22
C PHE A 158 12.69 14.87 12.68
N ASP A 159 12.28 15.94 13.37
CA ASP A 159 11.77 15.87 14.74
C ASP A 159 10.30 15.42 14.76
N PHE A 160 10.09 14.11 14.85
CA PHE A 160 8.77 13.50 14.84
C PHE A 160 8.03 13.69 16.15
N LEU A 161 6.69 13.69 16.09
CA LEU A 161 5.84 13.76 17.27
C LEU A 161 5.84 12.44 18.05
N PRO A 162 5.58 12.47 19.38
CA PRO A 162 5.39 11.26 20.17
C PRO A 162 4.31 10.35 19.55
N HIS A 163 4.57 9.05 19.52
CA HIS A 163 3.70 8.06 18.91
C HIS A 163 3.82 6.71 19.63
N LYS A 164 2.90 5.81 19.29
CA LYS A 164 2.97 4.39 19.65
C LYS A 164 3.12 3.60 18.36
N PRO A 165 4.16 2.76 18.21
CA PRO A 165 4.32 1.92 17.03
C PRO A 165 3.08 1.06 16.78
N TRP A 166 2.74 0.83 15.52
CA TRP A 166 1.68 -0.09 15.15
C TRP A 166 2.07 -1.54 15.44
N SER A 167 1.11 -2.32 15.92
CA SER A 167 1.20 -3.77 15.87
C SER A 167 1.20 -4.25 14.40
N GLN A 168 1.65 -5.48 14.16
CA GLN A 168 1.63 -6.07 12.81
C GLN A 168 0.21 -6.07 12.21
N LYS A 169 -0.80 -6.35 13.02
CA LYS A 169 -2.21 -6.32 12.60
C LYS A 169 -2.65 -4.92 12.17
N GLU A 170 -2.29 -3.89 12.93
CA GLU A 170 -2.59 -2.50 12.56
C GLU A 170 -1.87 -2.09 11.28
N LEU A 171 -0.59 -2.45 11.15
CA LEU A 171 0.21 -2.17 9.94
C LEU A 171 -0.44 -2.77 8.70
N LEU A 172 -0.82 -4.04 8.73
CA LEU A 172 -1.48 -4.71 7.61
C LEU A 172 -2.86 -4.12 7.33
N SER A 173 -3.61 -3.71 8.36
CA SER A 173 -4.90 -3.04 8.20
C SER A 173 -4.76 -1.70 7.49
N GLU A 174 -3.78 -0.88 7.86
CA GLU A 174 -3.53 0.42 7.22
C GLU A 174 -2.99 0.27 5.79
N GLU A 175 -2.11 -0.73 5.53
CA GLU A 175 -1.68 -1.09 4.18
C GLU A 175 -2.88 -1.47 3.31
N PHE A 176 -3.76 -2.32 3.82
CA PHE A 176 -4.99 -2.71 3.11
C PHE A 176 -5.88 -1.51 2.79
N LYS A 177 -6.07 -0.57 3.73
CA LYS A 177 -6.86 0.66 3.48
C LYS A 177 -6.28 1.48 2.33
N SER A 178 -4.96 1.51 2.20
CA SER A 178 -4.24 2.29 1.20
C SER A 178 -4.15 1.61 -0.16
N LEU A 179 -3.87 0.30 -0.20
CA LEU A 179 -3.68 -0.46 -1.44
C LEU A 179 -4.96 -1.18 -1.90
N GLY A 180 -5.86 -1.54 -0.96
CA GLY A 180 -7.07 -2.33 -1.22
C GLY A 180 -6.85 -3.85 -1.21
N PHE A 181 -5.62 -4.29 -0.95
CA PHE A 181 -5.23 -5.70 -0.76
C PHE A 181 -3.96 -5.80 0.09
N TYR A 182 -3.65 -7.00 0.56
CA TYR A 182 -2.45 -7.27 1.34
C TYR A 182 -1.26 -7.53 0.41
N LEU A 183 -0.26 -6.68 0.45
CA LEU A 183 0.95 -6.77 -0.39
C LEU A 183 2.16 -7.28 0.38
N SER A 184 2.37 -6.79 1.60
CA SER A 184 3.58 -7.09 2.38
C SER A 184 3.51 -8.44 3.07
N ASP A 185 2.38 -8.75 3.68
CA ASP A 185 2.13 -9.99 4.42
C ASP A 185 0.62 -10.21 4.54
N HIS A 186 0.18 -11.39 5.00
CA HIS A 186 -1.24 -11.67 5.18
C HIS A 186 -1.56 -11.89 6.66
N PRO A 187 -2.66 -11.32 7.22
CA PRO A 187 -3.01 -11.47 8.64
C PRO A 187 -3.11 -12.90 9.13
N LEU A 188 -3.43 -13.85 8.24
CA LEU A 188 -3.52 -15.27 8.58
C LEU A 188 -2.16 -15.95 8.76
N ASN A 189 -1.04 -15.27 8.48
CA ASN A 189 0.27 -15.90 8.63
C ASN A 189 0.63 -16.18 10.08
N GLU A 190 0.18 -15.34 11.02
CA GLU A 190 0.42 -15.58 12.45
C GLU A 190 -0.33 -16.80 13.01
N TYR A 191 -1.32 -17.34 12.29
CA TYR A 191 -2.14 -18.49 12.70
C TYR A 191 -1.75 -19.80 12.00
N GLU A 192 -0.62 -19.83 11.28
CA GLU A 192 -0.23 -20.97 10.45
C GLU A 192 -0.08 -22.29 11.25
N GLU A 193 0.48 -22.22 12.45
CA GLU A 193 0.60 -23.40 13.32
C GLU A 193 -0.77 -23.95 13.73
N ILE A 194 -1.71 -23.05 14.07
CA ILE A 194 -3.09 -23.42 14.41
C ILE A 194 -3.80 -24.06 13.22
N PHE A 195 -3.61 -23.51 12.03
CA PHE A 195 -4.20 -24.06 10.80
C PHE A 195 -3.68 -25.47 10.50
N ASN A 196 -2.40 -25.71 10.71
CA ASN A 196 -1.80 -27.04 10.56
C ASN A 196 -2.35 -28.04 11.59
N GLN A 197 -2.47 -27.64 12.86
CA GLN A 197 -3.02 -28.47 13.94
C GLN A 197 -4.49 -28.84 13.69
N LEU A 198 -5.30 -27.87 13.27
CA LEU A 198 -6.71 -28.05 12.99
C LEU A 198 -7.00 -28.59 11.59
N LYS A 199 -5.97 -28.86 10.78
CA LYS A 199 -6.07 -29.32 9.37
C LYS A 199 -6.97 -28.41 8.53
N ILE A 200 -6.90 -27.09 8.74
CA ILE A 200 -7.68 -26.12 7.99
C ILE A 200 -7.19 -26.08 6.55
N ASN A 201 -8.08 -26.34 5.62
CA ASN A 201 -7.79 -26.29 4.19
C ASN A 201 -7.92 -24.85 3.65
N SER A 202 -7.21 -24.55 2.55
CA SER A 202 -7.55 -23.37 1.76
C SER A 202 -8.91 -23.56 1.12
N TYR A 203 -9.69 -22.48 0.97
CA TYR A 203 -11.01 -22.53 0.34
C TYR A 203 -10.96 -23.25 -1.04
N ASN A 204 -9.97 -22.92 -1.87
CA ASN A 204 -9.82 -23.54 -3.19
C ASN A 204 -9.63 -25.07 -3.12
N LYS A 205 -8.89 -25.55 -2.11
CA LYS A 205 -8.70 -27.00 -1.91
C LYS A 205 -10.01 -27.65 -1.44
N PHE A 206 -10.73 -27.03 -0.52
CA PHE A 206 -12.04 -27.50 -0.08
C PHE A 206 -13.05 -27.50 -1.24
N TYR A 207 -13.14 -26.41 -2.00
CA TYR A 207 -14.06 -26.28 -3.14
C TYR A 207 -13.79 -27.32 -4.24
N SER A 208 -12.54 -27.75 -4.40
CA SER A 208 -12.14 -28.79 -5.37
C SER A 208 -12.21 -30.21 -4.81
N SER A 209 -12.59 -30.38 -3.56
CA SER A 209 -12.78 -31.70 -2.94
C SER A 209 -14.25 -32.15 -3.07
N ASP A 210 -14.49 -33.44 -2.88
CA ASP A 210 -15.85 -34.00 -2.82
C ASP A 210 -16.45 -33.90 -1.38
N GLU A 211 -15.81 -33.13 -0.48
CA GLU A 211 -16.27 -32.96 0.90
C GLU A 211 -17.44 -31.99 0.97
N ASN A 212 -18.51 -32.41 1.66
CA ASN A 212 -19.70 -31.55 1.86
C ASN A 212 -19.50 -30.50 2.96
N GLU A 213 -18.59 -30.73 3.88
CA GLU A 213 -18.27 -29.85 5.00
C GLU A 213 -16.76 -29.74 5.20
N GLY A 214 -16.28 -28.58 5.64
CA GLY A 214 -14.87 -28.37 5.90
C GLY A 214 -14.59 -27.09 6.66
N LEU A 215 -13.44 -27.05 7.33
CA LEU A 215 -12.94 -25.85 7.99
C LEU A 215 -12.08 -25.03 7.03
N VAL A 216 -12.46 -23.79 6.81
CA VAL A 216 -11.70 -22.81 6.03
C VAL A 216 -11.44 -21.56 6.85
N ALA A 217 -10.30 -20.92 6.61
CA ALA A 217 -9.95 -19.65 7.27
C ALA A 217 -9.87 -18.52 6.27
N GLY A 218 -10.35 -17.35 6.67
CA GLY A 218 -10.30 -16.13 5.88
C GLY A 218 -10.37 -14.88 6.75
N THR A 219 -9.74 -13.81 6.28
CA THR A 219 -9.89 -12.46 6.84
C THR A 219 -11.05 -11.78 6.13
N ILE A 220 -12.01 -11.23 6.87
CA ILE A 220 -13.16 -10.52 6.30
C ILE A 220 -12.66 -9.25 5.60
N MET A 221 -13.04 -9.13 4.32
CA MET A 221 -12.73 -7.99 3.46
C MET A 221 -13.88 -7.01 3.36
N SER A 222 -15.09 -7.54 3.18
CA SER A 222 -16.32 -6.76 3.11
C SER A 222 -17.53 -7.62 3.47
N ILE A 223 -18.57 -6.95 3.95
CA ILE A 223 -19.87 -7.53 4.23
C ILE A 223 -20.92 -6.68 3.51
N ILE A 224 -21.75 -7.31 2.69
CA ILE A 224 -22.82 -6.66 1.95
C ILE A 224 -24.13 -7.36 2.32
N GLU A 225 -25.03 -6.61 2.93
CA GLU A 225 -26.40 -7.10 3.21
C GLU A 225 -27.29 -6.89 2.00
N LYS A 226 -28.02 -7.91 1.61
CA LYS A 226 -28.99 -7.89 0.51
C LYS A 226 -30.29 -8.55 0.93
N LYS A 227 -31.36 -8.33 0.14
CA LYS A 227 -32.63 -9.03 0.29
C LYS A 227 -32.87 -9.90 -0.94
N SER A 228 -33.34 -11.12 -0.72
CA SER A 228 -33.76 -12.02 -1.78
C SER A 228 -35.03 -11.48 -2.46
N ALA A 229 -35.44 -12.07 -3.60
CA ALA A 229 -36.67 -11.72 -4.27
C ALA A 229 -37.91 -11.92 -3.39
N LYS A 230 -37.81 -12.78 -2.36
CA LYS A 230 -38.87 -13.02 -1.35
C LYS A 230 -38.79 -12.08 -0.14
N GLY A 231 -37.85 -11.09 -0.14
CA GLY A 231 -37.69 -10.15 0.96
C GLY A 231 -36.83 -10.66 2.13
N THR A 232 -36.36 -11.92 2.10
CA THR A 232 -35.53 -12.50 3.16
C THR A 232 -34.12 -11.89 3.10
N PRO A 233 -33.58 -11.36 4.22
CA PRO A 233 -32.23 -10.82 4.25
C PRO A 233 -31.19 -11.93 4.14
N TYR A 234 -30.07 -11.64 3.46
CA TYR A 234 -28.88 -12.48 3.41
C TYR A 234 -27.63 -11.61 3.32
N GLY A 235 -26.52 -12.12 3.84
CA GLY A 235 -25.22 -11.48 3.77
C GLY A 235 -24.34 -12.10 2.68
N ILE A 236 -23.63 -11.27 1.95
CA ILE A 236 -22.49 -11.69 1.13
C ILE A 236 -21.25 -11.26 1.88
N VAL A 237 -20.47 -12.21 2.35
CA VAL A 237 -19.21 -11.94 3.06
C VAL A 237 -18.05 -12.35 2.17
N LYS A 238 -17.22 -11.37 1.86
CA LYS A 238 -16.00 -11.59 1.09
C LYS A 238 -14.81 -11.76 2.02
N PHE A 239 -14.06 -12.82 1.79
CA PHE A 239 -12.89 -13.20 2.58
C PHE A 239 -11.62 -13.17 1.73
N SER A 240 -10.51 -12.87 2.37
CA SER A 240 -9.16 -13.08 1.84
C SER A 240 -8.48 -14.21 2.60
N ASN A 241 -7.78 -15.08 1.89
CA ASN A 241 -6.84 -16.03 2.45
C ASN A 241 -5.47 -15.91 1.78
N LYS A 242 -4.48 -16.71 2.18
CA LYS A 242 -3.12 -16.68 1.61
C LYS A 242 -3.05 -16.98 0.09
N LYS A 243 -4.09 -17.61 -0.47
CA LYS A 243 -4.12 -18.09 -1.87
C LYS A 243 -5.12 -17.36 -2.75
N GLY A 244 -5.81 -16.35 -2.21
CA GLY A 244 -6.79 -15.56 -2.95
C GLY A 244 -7.99 -15.15 -2.11
N GLU A 245 -9.09 -14.87 -2.76
CA GLU A 245 -10.35 -14.49 -2.13
C GLU A 245 -11.44 -15.51 -2.43
N PHE A 246 -12.45 -15.50 -1.55
CA PHE A 246 -13.68 -16.26 -1.74
C PHE A 246 -14.85 -15.51 -1.12
N GLU A 247 -16.04 -15.85 -1.56
CA GLU A 247 -17.29 -15.27 -1.05
C GLU A 247 -18.18 -16.36 -0.48
N LEU A 248 -18.79 -16.05 0.67
CA LEU A 248 -19.81 -16.90 1.27
C LEU A 248 -21.14 -16.14 1.33
N PHE A 249 -22.21 -16.84 1.01
CA PHE A 249 -23.58 -16.35 1.13
C PHE A 249 -24.15 -16.87 2.45
N LEU A 250 -24.44 -15.95 3.38
CA LEU A 250 -24.99 -16.25 4.70
C LEU A 250 -26.49 -15.94 4.70
N PHE A 251 -27.30 -16.96 4.81
CA PHE A 251 -28.76 -16.84 4.89
C PHE A 251 -29.21 -16.79 6.35
N ALA A 252 -30.36 -16.18 6.62
CA ALA A 252 -30.88 -15.95 7.98
C ALA A 252 -31.22 -17.23 8.79
N GLU A 253 -31.11 -18.39 8.17
CA GLU A 253 -31.36 -19.70 8.78
C GLU A 253 -30.09 -20.43 9.25
N ILE A 254 -28.91 -19.74 9.22
CA ILE A 254 -27.63 -20.28 9.66
C ILE A 254 -27.14 -19.54 10.89
#